data_3c6e7185df8fc241158a830917a60f00
#
_entry.id   3c6e7185df8fc241158a830917a60f00
#
_cell.length_a   1.000
_cell.length_b   1.000
_cell.length_c   1.000
_cell.angle_alpha   90.00
_cell.angle_beta   90.00
_cell.angle_gamma   90.00
#
_symmetry.space_group_name_H-M   'P 1'
#
loop_
_entity.id
_entity.type
_entity.pdbx_description
1 polymer ?
#
loop_
_entity_poly.entity_id
_entity_poly.type
_entity_poly.pdbx_seq_one_letter_code
_entity_poly.pdbx_strand_id
1 'polypeptide(L)'
;QVQLQESGPGLVKPSETLSLTCSVSGGSISGYYWSWIRQPPGGGLEWIGYVYHTGATNYNPSLKSRVILSIDTSKNHFFLNVTSATAADTAVYYCASTLVEFEGDPFDHWGQGTLVTVSSASTKGPSVFPLAPSSKSTSG
;
A
#
# COMPACT_ATOMS: atom_id res chain seq x y z
N GLN A 1 17.66 9.86 9.68
CA GLN A 1 17.31 8.75 8.79
C GLN A 1 15.82 8.51 8.78
N VAL A 2 15.21 8.86 7.70
CA VAL A 2 13.79 8.60 7.53
C VAL A 2 13.60 7.12 7.26
N GLN A 3 12.68 6.50 7.99
CA GLN A 3 12.32 5.11 7.80
C GLN A 3 10.82 4.99 7.65
N LEU A 4 10.38 4.13 6.74
CA LEU A 4 8.98 3.93 6.44
C LEU A 4 8.62 2.47 6.65
N GLN A 5 7.43 2.23 7.19
CA GLN A 5 6.96 0.88 7.43
C GLN A 5 5.49 0.76 7.10
N GLU A 6 5.17 -0.11 6.14
CA GLU A 6 3.79 -0.40 5.78
C GLU A 6 3.16 -1.34 6.80
N SER A 7 1.85 -1.19 7.00
CA SER A 7 1.08 -2.13 7.81
C SER A 7 -0.36 -2.16 7.32
N GLY A 8 -1.02 -3.27 7.57
CA GLY A 8 -2.42 -3.47 7.22
C GLY A 8 -2.71 -4.94 7.00
N PRO A 9 -3.99 -5.28 6.76
CA PRO A 9 -4.36 -6.67 6.53
C PRO A 9 -3.73 -7.22 5.27
N GLY A 10 -3.23 -8.46 5.36
CA GLY A 10 -2.68 -9.14 4.20
C GLY A 10 -3.72 -9.80 3.33
N LEU A 11 -4.95 -9.89 3.79
CA LEU A 11 -6.02 -10.54 3.06
C LEU A 11 -7.26 -9.65 3.09
N VAL A 12 -7.80 -9.38 1.91
CA VAL A 12 -8.99 -8.53 1.73
C VAL A 12 -9.95 -9.30 0.84
N LYS A 13 -11.23 -9.25 1.16
CA LYS A 13 -12.25 -9.88 0.33
C LYS A 13 -12.64 -8.97 -0.82
N PRO A 14 -13.03 -9.53 -1.96
CA PRO A 14 -13.51 -8.70 -3.08
C PRO A 14 -14.64 -7.80 -2.65
N SER A 15 -14.69 -6.63 -3.22
CA SER A 15 -15.64 -5.54 -2.97
C SER A 15 -15.38 -4.78 -1.67
N GLU A 16 -14.54 -5.29 -0.78
CA GLU A 16 -14.18 -4.56 0.43
C GLU A 16 -13.11 -3.52 0.14
N THR A 17 -12.88 -2.65 1.10
CA THR A 17 -11.85 -1.62 0.99
C THR A 17 -10.52 -2.17 1.51
N LEU A 18 -9.49 -2.00 0.70
CA LEU A 18 -8.12 -2.31 1.07
C LEU A 18 -7.55 -1.08 1.75
N SER A 19 -7.09 -1.22 2.99
CA SER A 19 -6.60 -0.09 3.78
C SER A 19 -5.21 -0.37 4.30
N LEU A 20 -4.28 0.53 4.03
CA LEU A 20 -2.90 0.41 4.48
C LEU A 20 -2.46 1.70 5.14
N THR A 21 -1.54 1.56 6.08
CA THR A 21 -0.92 2.66 6.80
C THR A 21 0.58 2.61 6.58
N CYS A 22 1.18 3.76 6.37
CA CYS A 22 2.63 3.89 6.38
C CYS A 22 3.03 4.72 7.60
N SER A 23 3.88 4.17 8.43
CA SER A 23 4.41 4.85 9.60
C SER A 23 5.78 5.41 9.27
N VAL A 24 5.98 6.68 9.56
CA VAL A 24 7.23 7.39 9.27
C VAL A 24 7.95 7.65 10.58
N SER A 25 9.24 7.34 10.62
CA SER A 25 10.06 7.62 11.79
C SER A 25 11.41 8.17 11.35
N GLY A 26 12.13 8.76 12.30
CA GLY A 26 13.48 9.23 12.04
C GLY A 26 13.58 10.56 11.34
N GLY A 27 12.47 11.27 11.17
CA GLY A 27 12.49 12.57 10.52
C GLY A 27 11.15 13.23 10.49
N SER A 28 11.13 14.45 9.96
CA SER A 28 9.91 15.23 9.82
C SER A 28 9.11 14.76 8.62
N ILE A 29 7.79 14.80 8.75
CA ILE A 29 6.91 14.50 7.64
C ILE A 29 6.80 15.67 6.66
N SER A 30 7.26 16.85 7.06
CA SER A 30 7.22 18.05 6.20
C SER A 30 8.33 18.01 5.18
N GLY A 31 8.07 18.57 4.00
CA GLY A 31 9.08 18.72 2.97
C GLY A 31 9.18 17.55 2.02
N TYR A 32 8.31 16.57 2.17
CA TYR A 32 8.29 15.40 1.30
C TYR A 32 6.91 15.21 0.70
N TYR A 33 6.88 14.58 -0.48
CA TYR A 33 5.69 13.93 -1.00
C TYR A 33 5.72 12.48 -0.53
N TRP A 34 4.59 11.98 -0.05
CA TRP A 34 4.46 10.65 0.50
C TRP A 34 3.63 9.83 -0.46
N SER A 35 4.23 8.78 -1.02
CA SER A 35 3.69 8.07 -2.16
C SER A 35 3.35 6.64 -1.83
N TRP A 36 2.41 6.08 -2.59
CA TRP A 36 2.13 4.65 -2.59
C TRP A 36 2.38 4.11 -4.00
N ILE A 37 3.06 2.97 -4.05
CA ILE A 37 3.41 2.27 -5.28
C ILE A 37 3.05 0.80 -5.04
N ARG A 38 2.65 0.09 -6.09
CA ARG A 38 2.37 -1.34 -5.96
C ARG A 38 2.98 -2.10 -7.10
N GLN A 39 3.18 -3.41 -6.86
CA GLN A 39 3.72 -4.31 -7.87
C GLN A 39 2.91 -5.60 -7.84
N PRO A 40 2.07 -5.83 -8.86
CA PRO A 40 1.34 -7.09 -8.97
C PRO A 40 2.31 -8.26 -9.18
N PRO A 41 1.89 -9.49 -8.85
CA PRO A 41 2.74 -10.64 -9.11
C PRO A 41 3.10 -10.73 -10.59
N GLY A 42 4.39 -10.83 -10.87
CA GLY A 42 4.87 -10.92 -12.25
C GLY A 42 4.76 -9.66 -13.06
N GLY A 43 4.37 -8.55 -12.45
CA GLY A 43 4.21 -7.29 -13.16
C GLY A 43 5.23 -6.26 -12.74
N GLY A 44 5.12 -5.07 -13.34
CA GLY A 44 5.98 -3.95 -13.02
C GLY A 44 5.40 -3.09 -11.90
N LEU A 45 6.18 -2.11 -11.49
CA LEU A 45 5.74 -1.15 -10.50
C LEU A 45 4.68 -0.23 -11.11
N GLU A 46 3.65 0.04 -10.32
CA GLU A 46 2.58 0.96 -10.69
C GLU A 46 2.45 2.02 -9.61
N TRP A 47 2.63 3.28 -10.00
CA TRP A 47 2.46 4.39 -9.09
C TRP A 47 0.96 4.61 -8.84
N ILE A 48 0.59 4.76 -7.56
CA ILE A 48 -0.81 4.94 -7.17
C ILE A 48 -1.12 6.42 -6.99
N GLY A 49 -0.26 7.13 -6.28
CA GLY A 49 -0.45 8.55 -6.03
C GLY A 49 0.45 9.03 -4.92
N TYR A 50 0.36 10.33 -4.63
CA TYR A 50 1.09 10.87 -3.50
C TYR A 50 0.24 11.91 -2.78
N VAL A 51 0.62 12.14 -1.51
CA VAL A 51 0.00 13.14 -0.66
C VAL A 51 1.12 13.97 -0.04
N TYR A 52 0.89 15.28 0.02
CA TYR A 52 1.82 16.22 0.66
C TYR A 52 1.35 16.48 2.09
N HIS A 53 2.23 17.01 2.93
CA HIS A 53 1.87 17.21 4.34
C HIS A 53 0.69 18.16 4.54
N THR A 54 0.38 18.97 3.54
CA THR A 54 -0.79 19.86 3.59
C THR A 54 -2.10 19.13 3.34
N GLY A 55 -2.03 17.86 2.90
CA GLY A 55 -3.21 17.11 2.48
C GLY A 55 -3.47 17.15 0.99
N ALA A 56 -2.70 17.94 0.24
CA ALA A 56 -2.84 17.97 -1.21
C ALA A 56 -2.45 16.62 -1.81
N THR A 57 -3.22 16.16 -2.77
CA THR A 57 -3.02 14.82 -3.35
C THR A 57 -2.90 14.89 -4.87
N ASN A 58 -2.28 13.87 -5.42
CA ASN A 58 -2.21 13.66 -6.85
C ASN A 58 -2.31 12.16 -7.10
N TYR A 59 -3.23 11.75 -7.95
CA TYR A 59 -3.53 10.34 -8.17
C TYR A 59 -3.18 9.92 -9.59
N ASN A 60 -2.77 8.64 -9.72
CA ASN A 60 -2.67 8.02 -11.03
C ASN A 60 -4.06 8.03 -11.68
N PRO A 61 -4.23 8.62 -12.86
CA PRO A 61 -5.55 8.74 -13.47
C PRO A 61 -6.28 7.42 -13.64
N SER A 62 -5.57 6.33 -13.86
CA SER A 62 -6.21 5.02 -14.05
C SER A 62 -6.83 4.47 -12.77
N LEU A 63 -6.47 5.03 -11.62
CA LEU A 63 -6.93 4.52 -10.32
C LEU A 63 -7.73 5.53 -9.53
N LYS A 64 -7.75 6.79 -9.94
CA LYS A 64 -8.19 7.87 -9.05
C LYS A 64 -9.64 7.75 -8.60
N SER A 65 -10.47 7.04 -9.35
CA SER A 65 -11.89 6.89 -8.96
C SER A 65 -12.06 5.94 -7.77
N ARG A 66 -11.05 5.17 -7.42
CA ARG A 66 -11.14 4.17 -6.36
C ARG A 66 -10.16 4.38 -5.22
N VAL A 67 -9.29 5.37 -5.33
CA VAL A 67 -8.17 5.54 -4.40
C VAL A 67 -8.37 6.80 -3.57
N ILE A 68 -8.12 6.68 -2.27
CA ILE A 68 -8.12 7.82 -1.36
C ILE A 68 -6.82 7.78 -0.59
N LEU A 69 -6.05 8.87 -0.70
CA LEU A 69 -4.84 9.04 0.08
C LEU A 69 -5.06 10.12 1.13
N SER A 70 -4.52 9.91 2.30
CA SER A 70 -4.64 10.88 3.37
C SER A 70 -3.38 10.86 4.24
N ILE A 71 -3.25 11.85 5.10
CA ILE A 71 -2.08 11.99 5.94
C ILE A 71 -2.50 12.52 7.31
N ASP A 72 -1.84 12.03 8.35
CA ASP A 72 -2.02 12.52 9.72
C ASP A 72 -0.64 12.94 10.20
N THR A 73 -0.38 14.23 10.11
CA THR A 73 0.95 14.77 10.44
C THR A 73 1.25 14.66 11.93
N SER A 74 0.21 14.63 12.77
CA SER A 74 0.42 14.55 14.21
C SER A 74 0.93 13.18 14.63
N LYS A 75 0.63 12.15 13.84
CA LYS A 75 1.08 10.79 14.13
C LYS A 75 2.19 10.31 13.21
N ASN A 76 2.58 11.13 12.25
CA ASN A 76 3.56 10.74 11.23
C ASN A 76 3.12 9.50 10.46
N HIS A 77 1.85 9.46 10.09
CA HIS A 77 1.27 8.38 9.31
C HIS A 77 0.66 8.93 8.03
N PHE A 78 0.72 8.13 6.97
CA PHE A 78 -0.11 8.42 5.80
C PHE A 78 -0.76 7.10 5.34
N PHE A 79 -1.84 7.23 4.58
CA PHE A 79 -2.77 6.13 4.41
C PHE A 79 -3.16 5.96 2.96
N LEU A 80 -3.47 4.71 2.62
CA LEU A 80 -4.03 4.34 1.33
C LEU A 80 -5.32 3.58 1.56
N ASN A 81 -6.38 3.98 0.85
CA ASN A 81 -7.60 3.21 0.77
C ASN A 81 -7.93 2.97 -0.69
N VAL A 82 -8.14 1.70 -1.04
CA VAL A 82 -8.58 1.31 -2.38
C VAL A 82 -9.95 0.69 -2.20
N THR A 83 -10.98 1.35 -2.74
CA THR A 83 -12.34 0.87 -2.58
C THR A 83 -12.68 -0.18 -3.63
N SER A 84 -13.67 -1.02 -3.32
CA SER A 84 -14.18 -2.03 -4.26
C SER A 84 -13.06 -2.91 -4.80
N ALA A 85 -12.28 -3.47 -3.89
CA ALA A 85 -11.10 -4.26 -4.27
C ALA A 85 -11.48 -5.47 -5.11
N THR A 86 -10.64 -5.79 -6.08
CA THR A 86 -10.78 -7.00 -6.89
C THR A 86 -9.46 -7.74 -6.87
N ALA A 87 -9.46 -8.94 -7.48
CA ALA A 87 -8.23 -9.72 -7.56
C ALA A 87 -7.10 -8.96 -8.25
N ALA A 88 -7.44 -8.02 -9.15
CA ALA A 88 -6.44 -7.21 -9.83
C ALA A 88 -5.69 -6.27 -8.90
N ASP A 89 -6.18 -6.07 -7.68
CA ASP A 89 -5.50 -5.25 -6.69
C ASP A 89 -4.52 -6.04 -5.81
N THR A 90 -4.42 -7.34 -6.03
CA THR A 90 -3.41 -8.16 -5.35
C THR A 90 -2.03 -7.72 -5.79
N ALA A 91 -1.19 -7.34 -4.84
CA ALA A 91 0.13 -6.80 -5.14
C ALA A 91 0.94 -6.65 -3.86
N VAL A 92 2.23 -6.45 -4.02
CA VAL A 92 3.05 -5.92 -2.94
C VAL A 92 2.92 -4.39 -2.99
N TYR A 93 2.55 -3.80 -1.88
CA TYR A 93 2.35 -2.37 -1.76
C TYR A 93 3.52 -1.75 -1.00
N TYR A 94 4.07 -0.68 -1.56
CA TYR A 94 5.18 0.05 -0.97
C TYR A 94 4.74 1.47 -0.68
N CYS A 95 5.19 2.01 0.44
CA CYS A 95 5.14 3.45 0.65
C CYS A 95 6.54 4.02 0.44
N ALA A 96 6.60 5.26 0.00
CA ALA A 96 7.87 5.87 -0.35
C ALA A 96 7.78 7.38 -0.17
N SER A 97 8.93 8.01 -0.09
CA SER A 97 9.01 9.47 -0.01
C SER A 97 9.86 10.03 -1.11
N THR A 98 9.58 11.26 -1.49
CA THR A 98 10.45 12.01 -2.38
C THR A 98 10.50 13.45 -1.91
N LEU A 99 11.66 14.09 -2.03
CA LEU A 99 11.80 15.51 -1.71
C LEU A 99 11.03 16.33 -2.73
N VAL A 100 10.44 17.43 -2.25
CA VAL A 100 9.60 18.26 -3.11
C VAL A 100 10.38 18.79 -4.33
N GLU A 101 11.65 19.13 -4.14
CA GLU A 101 12.45 19.72 -5.20
C GLU A 101 13.50 18.76 -5.74
N PHE A 102 13.22 17.49 -5.64
CA PHE A 102 14.17 16.47 -6.02
C PHE A 102 14.31 16.37 -7.55
N GLU A 103 15.55 16.19 -7.99
CA GLU A 103 15.88 15.90 -9.40
C GLU A 103 16.62 14.57 -9.43
N GLY A 104 16.25 13.69 -10.33
CA GLY A 104 16.87 12.38 -10.45
C GLY A 104 15.91 11.28 -10.06
N ASP A 105 16.36 10.33 -9.22
CA ASP A 105 15.49 9.27 -8.73
C ASP A 105 14.37 9.90 -7.92
N PRO A 106 13.11 9.71 -8.32
CA PRO A 106 12.01 10.40 -7.65
C PRO A 106 11.74 9.92 -6.24
N PHE A 107 12.17 8.72 -5.88
CA PHE A 107 11.86 8.19 -4.56
C PHE A 107 13.12 8.05 -3.72
N ASP A 108 13.14 8.79 -2.62
CA ASP A 108 14.29 8.93 -1.77
C ASP A 108 14.40 7.81 -0.74
N HIS A 109 13.26 7.43 -0.17
CA HIS A 109 13.19 6.37 0.82
C HIS A 109 12.01 5.48 0.52
N TRP A 110 12.16 4.18 0.78
CA TRP A 110 11.12 3.18 0.53
C TRP A 110 10.88 2.37 1.78
N GLY A 111 9.64 1.96 1.99
CA GLY A 111 9.34 0.92 2.96
C GLY A 111 9.74 -0.45 2.43
N GLN A 112 9.54 -1.47 3.24
CA GLN A 112 9.91 -2.84 2.86
C GLN A 112 8.90 -3.50 1.94
N GLY A 113 7.68 -2.96 1.91
CA GLY A 113 6.62 -3.55 1.13
C GLY A 113 5.78 -4.52 1.95
N THR A 114 4.50 -4.58 1.66
CA THR A 114 3.59 -5.51 2.29
C THR A 114 2.70 -6.15 1.23
N LEU A 115 2.58 -7.47 1.27
CA LEU A 115 1.73 -8.18 0.32
C LEU A 115 0.28 -8.07 0.76
N VAL A 116 -0.59 -7.70 -0.17
CA VAL A 116 -2.03 -7.74 0.02
C VAL A 116 -2.62 -8.63 -1.03
N THR A 117 -3.36 -9.64 -0.61
CA THR A 117 -4.06 -10.55 -1.50
C THR A 117 -5.55 -10.28 -1.40
N VAL A 118 -6.19 -10.08 -2.54
CA VAL A 118 -7.63 -9.93 -2.62
C VAL A 118 -8.21 -11.23 -3.10
N SER A 119 -8.97 -11.90 -2.24
CA SER A 119 -9.46 -13.24 -2.53
C SER A 119 -10.74 -13.51 -1.76
N SER A 120 -11.62 -14.24 -2.38
CA SER A 120 -12.85 -14.67 -1.73
C SER A 120 -12.64 -15.82 -0.75
N ALA A 121 -11.42 -16.38 -0.67
CA ALA A 121 -11.13 -17.41 0.32
C ALA A 121 -11.37 -16.85 1.70
N SER A 122 -12.15 -17.56 2.51
CA SER A 122 -12.58 -17.01 3.79
C SER A 122 -11.64 -17.35 4.93
N THR A 123 -10.77 -18.31 4.74
CA THR A 123 -9.90 -18.73 5.83
C THR A 123 -8.57 -18.04 5.73
N LYS A 124 -8.10 -17.65 6.84
CA LYS A 124 -6.75 -17.16 6.94
C LYS A 124 -5.86 -18.17 7.57
N GLY A 125 -6.34 -19.20 7.81
CA GLY A 125 -5.57 -20.23 8.40
C GLY A 125 -6.19 -21.49 8.07
N PRO A 126 -5.83 -22.31 8.42
CA PRO A 126 -6.21 -23.62 8.11
C PRO A 126 -7.58 -24.08 8.25
N SER A 127 -7.71 -23.91 8.29
CA SER A 127 -8.47 -24.25 8.57
C SER A 127 -8.86 -24.92 8.06
N VAL A 128 -8.73 -25.16 7.92
CA VAL A 128 -8.98 -25.86 7.62
C VAL A 128 -8.97 -26.52 6.93
N PHE A 129 -8.54 -26.61 6.63
CA PHE A 129 -8.45 -27.30 6.09
C PHE A 129 -8.10 -27.85 5.61
N PRO A 130 -8.13 -28.17 5.66
CA PRO A 130 -7.70 -28.64 5.18
C PRO A 130 -7.39 -28.94 4.48
N LEU A 131 -6.93 -28.89 4.23
CA LEU A 131 -6.45 -29.14 3.77
C LEU A 131 -5.83 -29.37 3.37
N ALA A 132 -5.52 -29.38 3.21
CA ALA A 132 -4.89 -29.48 2.94
C ALA A 132 -4.36 -29.47 2.48
N PRO A 133 -3.95 -29.51 2.32
CA PRO A 133 -3.27 -29.30 1.95
C PRO A 133 -2.96 -28.93 1.26
N SER A 134 -2.69 -28.58 1.13
CA SER A 134 -2.37 -28.14 0.81
C SER A 134 -2.19 -27.57 0.41
N SER A 135 -2.15 -27.23 0.22
CA SER A 135 -2.01 -26.61 0.10
C SER A 135 -1.75 -26.07 -0.04
N LYS A 136 -1.48 -25.66 -0.03
CA LYS A 136 -1.35 -25.01 0.07
C LYS A 136 -1.28 -24.36 -0.30
N SER A 137 -1.26 -24.03 -0.50
CA SER A 137 -1.36 -23.39 -0.60
C SER A 137 -1.74 -22.94 -0.74
N THR A 138 -1.76 -22.65 -0.86
CA THR A 138 -2.17 -22.23 -0.77
C THR A 138 -2.57 -21.80 -0.53
N SER A 139 -2.57 -21.45 -0.54
CA SER A 139 -2.94 -21.10 0.00
C SER A 139 -3.16 -20.93 0.51
N GLY A 140 -3.02 -20.45 0.58
CA GLY A 140 -3.12 -20.39 1.24
C GLY A 140 -3.23 -20.38 1.58
#